data_58ed01a1a59a18f0c8ba5264b33c4888
#
_entry.id   58ed01a1a59a18f0c8ba5264b33c4888
#
_cell.length_a   1.000
_cell.length_b   1.000
_cell.length_c   1.000
_cell.angle_alpha   90.00
_cell.angle_beta   90.00
_cell.angle_gamma   90.00
#
_symmetry.space_group_name_H-M   'P 1'
#
loop_
_entity.id
_entity.type
_entity.pdbx_description
1 polymer ?
#
loop_
_entity_poly.entity_id
_entity_poly.type
_entity_poly.pdbx_seq_one_letter_code
_entity_poly.pdbx_strand_id
1 'polypeptide(L)'
;MWNRKDSPQKHSHFRHRRPRWWPENESWPPTEPSWRVMRGRFSRRIGCLRVMLNALAILVFMVVLGMLINSLGFIHIFHNSLGWVIPASAILLIFGFGSLVWAGRGLRHVSIPLGELLEAAGRIAEGNYSPRVTERGPSEVRALVRAFNGMAARLQLTEEQRRDLMADITHELRTPLTVIQGNLEGILDGVYSPDEAHLKSILEETQILARLVDDLRTLALAESGALQLRKEPTDLTVLIGETVSAFRAQAEAAGVKLDIQAESGQPLLNLDPERIRQVLSNLIVNALRYTPRDGSIHVGYNLVASDDGKCAEVTVEDSGVGITPDVLPHIFNRFYKSRDSSGTGLGLPIARHLVEAHAGTIAAESSPGNGTTIRITLPLQQ
;
A
#
# COMPACT_ATOMS: atom_id res chain seq x y z
N MET A 1 28.08 -10.70 40.39
CA MET A 1 27.48 -12.05 40.23
C MET A 1 25.98 -11.87 40.12
N TRP A 2 25.42 -11.66 38.93
CA TRP A 2 23.97 -11.68 38.66
C TRP A 2 23.69 -12.70 37.57
N ASN A 3 22.93 -13.69 37.95
CA ASN A 3 22.63 -14.90 37.22
C ASN A 3 21.53 -14.58 36.16
N ARG A 4 21.89 -14.74 34.88
CA ARG A 4 20.97 -14.71 33.74
C ARG A 4 20.26 -16.04 33.64
N LYS A 5 18.99 -16.12 34.04
CA LYS A 5 18.06 -17.14 33.53
C LYS A 5 16.63 -16.65 33.68
N ASP A 6 15.86 -16.89 32.59
CA ASP A 6 14.40 -16.88 32.49
C ASP A 6 13.68 -15.53 32.33
N SER A 7 13.70 -15.02 31.11
CA SER A 7 12.61 -14.19 30.63
C SER A 7 11.65 -15.05 29.78
N PRO A 8 10.37 -15.23 30.18
CA PRO A 8 9.38 -15.89 29.34
C PRO A 8 9.00 -14.95 28.19
N GLN A 9 9.18 -15.42 26.96
CA GLN A 9 8.63 -14.79 25.76
C GLN A 9 7.11 -14.60 25.94
N LYS A 10 6.69 -13.34 26.11
CA LYS A 10 5.29 -12.94 25.99
C LYS A 10 4.90 -13.02 24.52
N HIS A 11 4.43 -14.19 24.08
CA HIS A 11 3.64 -14.30 22.87
C HIS A 11 2.34 -13.52 23.07
N SER A 12 2.18 -12.41 22.36
CA SER A 12 0.94 -11.66 22.27
C SER A 12 -0.13 -12.57 21.66
N HIS A 13 -1.08 -13.02 22.49
CA HIS A 13 -2.25 -13.77 22.07
C HIS A 13 -3.22 -12.85 21.30
N PHE A 14 -2.95 -12.61 20.02
CA PHE A 14 -4.01 -12.26 19.09
C PHE A 14 -4.87 -13.51 18.88
N ARG A 15 -5.99 -13.61 19.58
CA ARG A 15 -7.03 -14.61 19.32
C ARG A 15 -7.66 -14.34 17.95
N HIS A 16 -7.05 -14.82 16.88
CA HIS A 16 -7.69 -14.85 15.57
C HIS A 16 -8.93 -15.73 15.66
N ARG A 17 -10.11 -15.13 15.50
CA ARG A 17 -11.37 -15.89 15.39
C ARG A 17 -11.26 -16.79 14.17
N ARG A 18 -11.64 -18.09 14.34
CA ARG A 18 -11.67 -19.10 13.28
C ARG A 18 -12.52 -18.56 12.09
N PRO A 19 -11.99 -18.56 10.86
CA PRO A 19 -12.74 -18.15 9.68
C PRO A 19 -13.91 -19.10 9.40
N ARG A 20 -15.05 -18.59 8.93
CA ARG A 20 -16.27 -19.40 8.65
C ARG A 20 -16.07 -20.49 7.57
N TRP A 21 -15.04 -20.35 6.73
CA TRP A 21 -14.70 -21.32 5.68
C TRP A 21 -13.73 -22.43 6.13
N TRP A 22 -13.24 -22.39 7.39
CA TRP A 22 -12.31 -23.40 7.91
C TRP A 22 -13.08 -24.63 8.36
N PRO A 23 -12.62 -25.86 7.99
CA PRO A 23 -13.30 -27.13 8.36
C PRO A 23 -13.49 -27.29 9.87
N GLU A 24 -14.64 -27.77 10.30
CA GLU A 24 -14.98 -27.88 11.73
C GLU A 24 -14.10 -28.86 12.50
N ASN A 25 -13.55 -29.83 11.81
CA ASN A 25 -12.74 -30.92 12.37
C ASN A 25 -11.23 -30.61 12.45
N GLU A 26 -10.79 -29.39 12.09
CA GLU A 26 -9.38 -29.01 12.16
C GLU A 26 -9.14 -27.88 13.18
N SER A 27 -8.02 -27.98 13.93
CA SER A 27 -7.63 -26.97 14.93
C SER A 27 -7.26 -25.62 14.29
N TRP A 28 -7.68 -24.51 14.92
CA TRP A 28 -7.31 -23.17 14.51
C TRP A 28 -6.53 -22.45 15.64
N PRO A 29 -5.38 -21.84 15.36
CA PRO A 29 -4.62 -21.87 14.10
C PRO A 29 -4.07 -23.27 13.79
N PRO A 30 -3.83 -23.62 12.51
CA PRO A 30 -3.30 -24.92 12.14
C PRO A 30 -1.90 -25.13 12.76
N THR A 31 -1.69 -26.29 13.35
CA THR A 31 -0.41 -26.67 13.98
C THR A 31 0.72 -26.85 12.97
N GLU A 32 0.36 -27.14 11.72
CA GLU A 32 1.29 -27.07 10.57
C GLU A 32 0.73 -26.15 9.50
N PRO A 33 1.58 -25.42 8.75
CA PRO A 33 1.11 -24.57 7.65
C PRO A 33 0.29 -25.40 6.67
N SER A 34 -0.98 -25.03 6.48
CA SER A 34 -1.97 -25.76 5.66
C SER A 34 -1.47 -26.05 4.23
N TRP A 35 -0.58 -25.23 3.69
CA TRP A 35 0.04 -25.41 2.39
C TRP A 35 1.02 -26.59 2.34
N ARG A 36 1.71 -26.96 3.46
CA ARG A 36 2.57 -28.15 3.51
C ARG A 36 1.74 -29.43 3.40
N VAL A 37 0.59 -29.46 4.05
CA VAL A 37 -0.36 -30.59 3.97
C VAL A 37 -0.97 -30.66 2.56
N MET A 38 -1.34 -29.52 1.96
CA MET A 38 -1.85 -29.45 0.58
C MET A 38 -0.80 -29.89 -0.44
N ARG A 39 0.46 -29.46 -0.28
CA ARG A 39 1.57 -29.90 -1.15
C ARG A 39 1.77 -31.41 -1.08
N GLY A 40 1.71 -31.99 0.11
CA GLY A 40 1.81 -33.44 0.31
C GLY A 40 0.68 -34.21 -0.34
N ARG A 41 -0.56 -33.71 -0.23
CA ARG A 41 -1.74 -34.32 -0.87
C ARG A 41 -1.74 -34.16 -2.40
N PHE A 42 -1.33 -32.99 -2.90
CA PHE A 42 -1.24 -32.71 -4.32
C PHE A 42 -0.13 -33.52 -5.00
N SER A 43 1.07 -33.58 -4.40
CA SER A 43 2.17 -34.38 -4.91
C SER A 43 1.88 -35.89 -4.87
N ARG A 44 1.18 -36.39 -3.84
CA ARG A 44 0.73 -37.78 -3.77
C ARG A 44 -0.32 -38.12 -4.83
N ARG A 45 -1.29 -37.22 -5.09
CA ARG A 45 -2.31 -37.43 -6.15
C ARG A 45 -1.68 -37.45 -7.54
N ILE A 46 -0.76 -36.54 -7.82
CA ILE A 46 0.00 -36.54 -9.10
C ILE A 46 0.90 -37.77 -9.19
N GLY A 47 1.56 -38.15 -8.09
CA GLY A 47 2.32 -39.39 -8.00
C GLY A 47 1.46 -40.62 -8.25
N CYS A 48 0.29 -40.71 -7.65
CA CYS A 48 -0.66 -41.80 -7.82
C CYS A 48 -1.20 -41.87 -9.27
N LEU A 49 -1.56 -40.72 -9.87
CA LEU A 49 -1.97 -40.63 -11.27
C LEU A 49 -0.84 -41.08 -12.24
N ARG A 50 0.42 -40.75 -11.92
CA ARG A 50 1.59 -41.14 -12.67
C ARG A 50 1.84 -42.65 -12.57
N VAL A 51 1.68 -43.22 -11.37
CA VAL A 51 1.79 -44.68 -11.17
C VAL A 51 0.66 -45.39 -11.93
N MET A 52 -0.57 -44.88 -11.86
CA MET A 52 -1.71 -45.42 -12.60
C MET A 52 -1.51 -45.36 -14.14
N LEU A 53 -1.04 -44.24 -14.66
CA LEU A 53 -0.73 -44.08 -16.09
C LEU A 53 0.42 -45.01 -16.53
N ASN A 54 1.48 -45.18 -15.71
CA ASN A 54 2.54 -46.13 -15.99
C ASN A 54 2.04 -47.59 -15.91
N ALA A 55 1.20 -47.92 -14.94
CA ALA A 55 0.58 -49.23 -14.81
C ALA A 55 -0.32 -49.56 -16.02
N LEU A 56 -1.11 -48.59 -16.49
CA LEU A 56 -1.93 -48.72 -17.69
C LEU A 56 -1.07 -48.91 -18.96
N ALA A 57 0.03 -48.17 -19.06
CA ALA A 57 0.97 -48.34 -20.16
C ALA A 57 1.65 -49.70 -20.17
N ILE A 58 2.03 -50.22 -19.00
CA ILE A 58 2.58 -51.57 -18.86
C ILE A 58 1.53 -52.62 -19.21
N LEU A 59 0.28 -52.42 -18.75
CA LEU A 59 -0.83 -53.33 -19.08
C LEU A 59 -1.09 -53.37 -20.57
N VAL A 60 -1.20 -52.22 -21.26
CA VAL A 60 -1.34 -52.10 -22.70
C VAL A 60 -0.15 -52.75 -23.41
N PHE A 61 1.07 -52.52 -22.93
CA PHE A 61 2.27 -53.17 -23.46
C PHE A 61 2.20 -54.69 -23.34
N MET A 62 1.81 -55.23 -22.18
CA MET A 62 1.69 -56.68 -21.96
C MET A 62 0.59 -57.31 -22.82
N VAL A 63 -0.56 -56.65 -22.99
CA VAL A 63 -1.64 -57.12 -23.88
C VAL A 63 -1.20 -57.18 -25.33
N VAL A 64 -0.51 -56.14 -25.81
CA VAL A 64 -0.01 -56.09 -27.19
C VAL A 64 1.13 -57.10 -27.40
N LEU A 65 2.02 -57.24 -26.40
CA LEU A 65 3.07 -58.26 -26.42
C LEU A 65 2.45 -59.68 -26.47
N GLY A 66 1.41 -59.93 -25.66
CA GLY A 66 0.65 -61.18 -25.66
C GLY A 66 -0.01 -61.46 -27.01
N MET A 67 -0.63 -60.42 -27.62
CA MET A 67 -1.18 -60.53 -28.98
C MET A 67 -0.08 -60.81 -30.02
N LEU A 68 1.09 -60.19 -29.88
CA LEU A 68 2.23 -60.41 -30.77
C LEU A 68 2.77 -61.82 -30.66
N ILE A 69 2.93 -62.36 -29.47
CA ILE A 69 3.36 -63.75 -29.21
C ILE A 69 2.33 -64.72 -29.75
N ASN A 70 1.05 -64.46 -29.54
CA ASN A 70 -0.04 -65.30 -30.04
C ASN A 70 -0.08 -65.29 -31.60
N SER A 71 0.12 -64.12 -32.20
CA SER A 71 0.21 -63.98 -33.67
C SER A 71 1.42 -64.71 -34.27
N LEU A 72 2.58 -64.69 -33.56
CA LEU A 72 3.78 -65.46 -33.99
C LEU A 72 3.56 -66.98 -33.93
N GLY A 73 2.84 -67.45 -32.90
CA GLY A 73 2.41 -68.85 -32.78
C GLY A 73 1.45 -69.29 -33.93
N PHE A 74 0.54 -68.33 -34.30
CA PHE A 74 -0.42 -68.60 -35.41
C PHE A 74 0.21 -68.47 -36.80
N ILE A 75 1.32 -67.75 -36.97
CA ILE A 75 2.07 -67.61 -38.21
C ILE A 75 2.63 -68.98 -38.70
N HIS A 76 2.95 -69.88 -37.78
CA HIS A 76 3.41 -71.23 -38.15
C HIS A 76 2.33 -72.09 -38.82
N ILE A 77 1.05 -71.70 -38.70
CA ILE A 77 -0.11 -72.46 -39.22
C ILE A 77 -0.67 -71.82 -40.49
N PHE A 78 -0.51 -70.51 -40.74
CA PHE A 78 -1.08 -69.79 -41.90
C PHE A 78 -0.03 -68.84 -42.56
N HIS A 79 0.67 -69.37 -43.52
CA HIS A 79 1.86 -68.72 -44.12
C HIS A 79 1.57 -67.51 -45.03
N ASN A 80 0.34 -67.02 -45.25
CA ASN A 80 0.12 -66.12 -46.40
C ASN A 80 -0.68 -64.83 -46.13
N SER A 81 -1.15 -64.54 -44.94
CA SER A 81 -1.98 -63.33 -44.71
C SER A 81 -1.56 -62.44 -43.52
N LEU A 82 -0.50 -62.80 -42.79
CA LEU A 82 -0.22 -62.14 -41.46
C LEU A 82 1.01 -61.23 -41.48
N GLY A 83 1.65 -60.99 -42.60
CA GLY A 83 2.86 -60.15 -42.74
C GLY A 83 2.65 -58.68 -42.34
N TRP A 84 1.41 -58.20 -42.30
CA TRP A 84 1.06 -56.80 -41.92
C TRP A 84 0.70 -56.60 -40.47
N VAL A 85 0.39 -57.62 -39.70
CA VAL A 85 -0.05 -57.53 -38.32
C VAL A 85 1.09 -57.11 -37.38
N ILE A 86 2.30 -57.65 -37.66
CA ILE A 86 3.50 -57.32 -36.84
C ILE A 86 3.93 -55.87 -37.00
N PRO A 87 4.10 -55.30 -38.20
CA PRO A 87 4.45 -53.91 -38.34
C PRO A 87 3.33 -52.96 -37.84
N ALA A 88 2.05 -53.32 -38.03
CA ALA A 88 0.94 -52.51 -37.55
C ALA A 88 0.89 -52.45 -36.01
N SER A 89 1.13 -53.55 -35.29
CA SER A 89 1.17 -53.56 -33.82
C SER A 89 2.39 -52.81 -33.27
N ALA A 90 3.56 -52.90 -33.93
CA ALA A 90 4.73 -52.13 -33.56
C ALA A 90 4.51 -50.61 -33.74
N ILE A 91 3.86 -50.19 -34.81
CA ILE A 91 3.50 -48.76 -35.02
C ILE A 91 2.54 -48.30 -33.96
N LEU A 92 1.50 -49.05 -33.58
CA LEU A 92 0.53 -48.71 -32.54
C LEU A 92 1.21 -48.60 -31.18
N LEU A 93 2.20 -49.43 -30.86
CA LEU A 93 2.99 -49.35 -29.64
C LEU A 93 3.84 -48.09 -29.60
N ILE A 94 4.53 -47.77 -30.69
CA ILE A 94 5.39 -46.56 -30.77
C ILE A 94 4.51 -45.31 -30.62
N PHE A 95 3.36 -45.22 -31.29
CA PHE A 95 2.44 -44.13 -31.18
C PHE A 95 1.81 -44.02 -29.77
N GLY A 96 1.39 -45.16 -29.18
CA GLY A 96 0.84 -45.24 -27.83
C GLY A 96 1.87 -44.78 -26.77
N PHE A 97 3.10 -45.27 -26.86
CA PHE A 97 4.17 -44.85 -25.96
C PHE A 97 4.58 -43.38 -26.18
N GLY A 98 4.70 -42.97 -27.44
CA GLY A 98 4.98 -41.57 -27.77
C GLY A 98 3.93 -40.60 -27.23
N SER A 99 2.64 -40.92 -27.39
CA SER A 99 1.53 -40.13 -26.84
C SER A 99 1.55 -40.06 -25.32
N LEU A 100 1.88 -41.17 -24.65
CA LEU A 100 1.97 -41.21 -23.17
C LEU A 100 3.13 -40.35 -22.65
N VAL A 101 4.30 -40.40 -23.30
CA VAL A 101 5.45 -39.55 -22.96
C VAL A 101 5.13 -38.09 -23.23
N TRP A 102 4.44 -37.77 -24.31
CA TRP A 102 4.02 -36.42 -24.66
C TRP A 102 3.00 -35.87 -23.66
N ALA A 103 1.97 -36.65 -23.31
CA ALA A 103 1.00 -36.31 -22.27
C ALA A 103 1.65 -36.12 -20.90
N GLY A 104 2.60 -36.97 -20.53
CA GLY A 104 3.33 -36.84 -19.25
C GLY A 104 4.21 -35.59 -19.20
N ARG A 105 4.79 -35.16 -20.34
CA ARG A 105 5.52 -33.87 -20.43
C ARG A 105 4.57 -32.69 -20.33
N GLY A 106 3.43 -32.74 -21.05
CA GLY A 106 2.40 -31.68 -20.96
C GLY A 106 1.90 -31.46 -19.56
N LEU A 107 1.62 -32.54 -18.80
CA LEU A 107 1.18 -32.43 -17.41
C LEU A 107 2.23 -31.78 -16.49
N ARG A 108 3.51 -32.03 -16.71
CA ARG A 108 4.60 -31.43 -15.93
C ARG A 108 4.70 -29.93 -16.17
N HIS A 109 4.45 -29.43 -17.37
CA HIS A 109 4.49 -28.01 -17.69
C HIS A 109 3.38 -27.19 -16.99
N VAL A 110 2.32 -27.87 -16.51
CA VAL A 110 1.22 -27.23 -15.76
C VAL A 110 1.37 -27.48 -14.26
N SER A 111 1.71 -28.71 -13.84
CA SER A 111 1.70 -29.09 -12.42
C SER A 111 2.84 -28.45 -11.60
N ILE A 112 4.01 -28.23 -12.21
CA ILE A 112 5.16 -27.63 -11.50
C ILE A 112 4.87 -26.17 -11.15
N PRO A 113 4.47 -25.28 -12.11
CA PRO A 113 4.16 -23.89 -11.76
C PRO A 113 2.98 -23.73 -10.80
N LEU A 114 1.97 -24.61 -10.88
CA LEU A 114 0.88 -24.60 -9.90
C LEU A 114 1.34 -24.99 -8.49
N GLY A 115 2.27 -25.91 -8.37
CA GLY A 115 2.89 -26.27 -7.10
C GLY A 115 3.69 -25.11 -6.50
N GLU A 116 4.48 -24.42 -7.35
CA GLU A 116 5.23 -23.22 -6.95
C GLU A 116 4.30 -22.07 -6.53
N LEU A 117 3.18 -21.88 -7.26
CA LEU A 117 2.16 -20.88 -6.89
C LEU A 117 1.53 -21.16 -5.53
N LEU A 118 1.17 -22.43 -5.25
CA LEU A 118 0.61 -22.82 -3.95
C LEU A 118 1.61 -22.60 -2.80
N GLU A 119 2.87 -22.91 -3.02
CA GLU A 119 3.93 -22.68 -2.04
C GLU A 119 4.15 -21.18 -1.81
N ALA A 120 4.24 -20.40 -2.88
CA ALA A 120 4.40 -18.96 -2.81
C ALA A 120 3.19 -18.28 -2.13
N ALA A 121 1.96 -18.72 -2.45
CA ALA A 121 0.75 -18.25 -1.79
C ALA A 121 0.72 -18.57 -0.30
N GLY A 122 1.20 -19.76 0.09
CA GLY A 122 1.36 -20.12 1.51
C GLY A 122 2.32 -19.20 2.23
N ARG A 123 3.46 -18.88 1.64
CA ARG A 123 4.45 -17.94 2.22
C ARG A 123 3.90 -16.50 2.33
N ILE A 124 3.11 -16.07 1.34
CA ILE A 124 2.42 -14.77 1.41
C ILE A 124 1.41 -14.74 2.56
N ALA A 125 0.67 -15.82 2.79
CA ALA A 125 -0.27 -15.93 3.91
C ALA A 125 0.43 -15.90 5.28
N GLU A 126 1.70 -16.29 5.35
CA GLU A 126 2.55 -16.20 6.53
C GLU A 126 3.22 -14.80 6.68
N GLY A 127 2.91 -13.85 5.80
CA GLY A 127 3.44 -12.48 5.83
C GLY A 127 4.77 -12.30 5.10
N ASN A 128 5.25 -13.30 4.36
CA ASN A 128 6.41 -13.16 3.49
C ASN A 128 5.94 -12.82 2.07
N TYR A 129 6.01 -11.57 1.68
CA TYR A 129 5.57 -11.06 0.38
C TYR A 129 6.65 -11.08 -0.71
N SER A 130 7.88 -11.54 -0.40
CA SER A 130 9.01 -11.57 -1.34
C SER A 130 8.94 -12.66 -2.42
N PRO A 131 8.27 -13.84 -2.22
CA PRO A 131 8.29 -14.90 -3.22
C PRO A 131 7.74 -14.47 -4.56
N ARG A 132 8.43 -14.89 -5.62
CA ARG A 132 7.99 -14.74 -7.01
C ARG A 132 8.06 -16.10 -7.69
N VAL A 133 7.12 -16.36 -8.56
CA VAL A 133 7.05 -17.60 -9.34
C VAL A 133 7.54 -17.31 -10.75
N THR A 134 8.36 -18.23 -11.29
CA THR A 134 8.89 -18.07 -12.65
C THR A 134 7.80 -18.34 -13.69
N GLU A 135 7.70 -17.48 -14.70
CA GLU A 135 6.72 -17.61 -15.79
C GLU A 135 7.09 -18.76 -16.73
N ARG A 136 6.56 -19.96 -16.45
CA ARG A 136 6.78 -21.18 -17.26
C ARG A 136 5.44 -21.84 -17.58
N GLY A 137 5.40 -22.62 -18.64
CA GLY A 137 4.21 -23.39 -19.05
C GLY A 137 3.37 -22.73 -20.15
N PRO A 138 2.15 -23.20 -20.37
CA PRO A 138 1.19 -22.66 -21.34
C PRO A 138 0.85 -21.21 -21.08
N SER A 139 0.27 -20.53 -22.08
CA SER A 139 -0.14 -19.11 -22.02
C SER A 139 -1.00 -18.79 -20.81
N GLU A 140 -1.95 -19.67 -20.50
CA GLU A 140 -2.90 -19.51 -19.38
C GLU A 140 -2.20 -19.56 -18.02
N VAL A 141 -1.26 -20.50 -17.86
CA VAL A 141 -0.46 -20.65 -16.64
C VAL A 141 0.46 -19.43 -16.47
N ARG A 142 1.11 -18.98 -17.55
CA ARG A 142 1.92 -17.76 -17.50
C ARG A 142 1.10 -16.52 -17.14
N ALA A 143 -0.12 -16.39 -17.67
CA ALA A 143 -1.01 -15.29 -17.30
C ALA A 143 -1.37 -15.32 -15.81
N LEU A 144 -1.66 -16.51 -15.25
CA LEU A 144 -1.93 -16.69 -13.83
C LEU A 144 -0.70 -16.34 -12.98
N VAL A 145 0.49 -16.79 -13.37
CA VAL A 145 1.75 -16.46 -12.67
C VAL A 145 2.01 -14.94 -12.67
N ARG A 146 1.79 -14.26 -13.80
CA ARG A 146 1.92 -12.79 -13.87
C ARG A 146 0.94 -12.08 -12.95
N ALA A 147 -0.33 -12.50 -12.94
CA ALA A 147 -1.33 -11.93 -12.06
C ALA A 147 -0.97 -12.12 -10.58
N PHE A 148 -0.50 -13.32 -10.22
CA PHE A 148 -0.02 -13.62 -8.87
C PHE A 148 1.19 -12.76 -8.49
N ASN A 149 2.21 -12.69 -9.34
CA ASN A 149 3.41 -11.88 -9.08
C ASN A 149 3.06 -10.38 -8.96
N GLY A 150 2.11 -9.89 -9.77
CA GLY A 150 1.60 -8.52 -9.66
C GLY A 150 0.89 -8.26 -8.34
N MET A 151 0.05 -9.20 -7.89
CA MET A 151 -0.58 -9.12 -6.57
C MET A 151 0.45 -9.14 -5.43
N ALA A 152 1.42 -10.07 -5.50
CA ALA A 152 2.49 -10.18 -4.51
C ALA A 152 3.34 -8.91 -4.43
N ALA A 153 3.63 -8.28 -5.57
CA ALA A 153 4.36 -7.02 -5.62
C ALA A 153 3.58 -5.87 -4.96
N ARG A 154 2.28 -5.79 -5.22
CA ARG A 154 1.42 -4.77 -4.58
C ARG A 154 1.32 -4.96 -3.08
N LEU A 155 1.14 -6.20 -2.61
CA LEU A 155 1.10 -6.52 -1.18
C LEU A 155 2.43 -6.18 -0.49
N GLN A 156 3.56 -6.49 -1.12
CA GLN A 156 4.88 -6.15 -0.61
C GLN A 156 5.04 -4.64 -0.46
N LEU A 157 4.71 -3.87 -1.50
CA LEU A 157 4.78 -2.42 -1.49
C LEU A 157 3.88 -1.81 -0.39
N THR A 158 2.65 -2.32 -0.25
CA THR A 158 1.72 -1.85 0.78
C THR A 158 2.26 -2.13 2.18
N GLU A 159 2.87 -3.29 2.42
CA GLU A 159 3.43 -3.63 3.74
C GLU A 159 4.70 -2.83 4.04
N GLU A 160 5.55 -2.57 3.04
CA GLU A 160 6.71 -1.68 3.17
C GLU A 160 6.25 -0.26 3.54
N GLN A 161 5.30 0.30 2.79
CA GLN A 161 4.72 1.62 3.10
C GLN A 161 4.09 1.68 4.50
N ARG A 162 3.44 0.60 4.92
CA ARG A 162 2.87 0.51 6.29
C ARG A 162 3.94 0.48 7.36
N ARG A 163 5.05 -0.23 7.13
CA ARG A 163 6.17 -0.28 8.08
C ARG A 163 6.87 1.06 8.19
N ASP A 164 7.13 1.71 7.06
CA ASP A 164 7.75 3.03 7.02
C ASP A 164 6.86 4.05 7.75
N LEU A 165 5.55 4.04 7.49
CA LEU A 165 4.59 4.88 8.21
C LEU A 165 4.65 4.67 9.73
N MET A 166 4.70 3.40 10.20
CA MET A 166 4.78 3.11 11.64
C MET A 166 6.11 3.55 12.25
N ALA A 167 7.20 3.45 11.51
CA ALA A 167 8.51 3.92 11.94
C ALA A 167 8.52 5.45 12.08
N ASP A 168 7.99 6.16 11.08
CA ASP A 168 7.88 7.62 11.08
C ASP A 168 7.00 8.13 12.22
N ILE A 169 5.81 7.53 12.41
CA ILE A 169 4.91 7.87 13.54
C ILE A 169 5.64 7.70 14.88
N THR A 170 6.34 6.56 15.03
CA THR A 170 7.05 6.28 16.28
C THR A 170 8.13 7.32 16.55
N HIS A 171 8.82 7.77 15.50
CA HIS A 171 9.86 8.79 15.62
C HIS A 171 9.29 10.14 16.01
N GLU A 172 8.20 10.57 15.32
CA GLU A 172 7.54 11.86 15.56
C GLU A 172 6.84 11.95 16.93
N LEU A 173 6.36 10.83 17.46
CA LEU A 173 5.80 10.78 18.82
C LEU A 173 6.87 10.76 19.90
N ARG A 174 8.02 10.13 19.65
CA ARG A 174 9.09 10.00 20.65
C ARG A 174 9.72 11.33 21.02
N THR A 175 9.93 12.20 20.05
CA THR A 175 10.61 13.50 20.25
C THR A 175 9.89 14.38 21.26
N PRO A 176 8.61 14.78 21.07
CA PRO A 176 7.89 15.60 22.04
C PRO A 176 7.71 14.90 23.39
N LEU A 177 7.49 13.59 23.38
CA LEU A 177 7.36 12.80 24.61
C LEU A 177 8.65 12.84 25.45
N THR A 178 9.81 12.74 24.80
CA THR A 178 11.11 12.83 25.50
C THR A 178 11.32 14.22 26.12
N VAL A 179 10.90 15.29 25.44
CA VAL A 179 10.99 16.65 25.98
C VAL A 179 10.07 16.82 27.19
N ILE A 180 8.83 16.35 27.11
CA ILE A 180 7.88 16.36 28.21
C ILE A 180 8.44 15.60 29.43
N GLN A 181 8.90 14.36 29.20
CA GLN A 181 9.46 13.53 30.26
C GLN A 181 10.68 14.17 30.90
N GLY A 182 11.63 14.68 30.09
CA GLY A 182 12.85 15.32 30.61
C GLY A 182 12.55 16.57 31.44
N ASN A 183 11.58 17.41 31.03
CA ASN A 183 11.17 18.57 31.83
C ASN A 183 10.51 18.12 33.14
N LEU A 184 9.62 17.13 33.11
CA LEU A 184 8.95 16.62 34.31
C LEU A 184 9.92 15.94 35.28
N GLU A 185 10.83 15.10 34.80
CA GLU A 185 11.87 14.45 35.62
C GLU A 185 12.81 15.49 36.22
N GLY A 186 13.24 16.49 35.44
CA GLY A 186 14.09 17.58 35.95
C GLY A 186 13.40 18.43 37.04
N ILE A 187 12.08 18.65 36.95
CA ILE A 187 11.30 19.30 37.99
C ILE A 187 11.17 18.41 39.22
N LEU A 188 10.88 17.11 39.06
CA LEU A 188 10.71 16.17 40.17
C LEU A 188 12.02 15.96 40.95
N ASP A 189 13.16 15.89 40.23
CA ASP A 189 14.48 15.74 40.83
C ASP A 189 15.04 17.05 41.42
N GLY A 190 14.29 18.16 41.33
CA GLY A 190 14.70 19.45 41.82
C GLY A 190 15.82 20.13 41.03
N VAL A 191 16.13 19.61 39.83
CA VAL A 191 17.12 20.20 38.93
C VAL A 191 16.57 21.46 38.24
N TYR A 192 15.27 21.43 37.90
CA TYR A 192 14.56 22.57 37.32
C TYR A 192 13.53 23.12 38.29
N SER A 193 13.44 24.44 38.34
CA SER A 193 12.31 25.09 39.03
C SER A 193 11.01 24.88 38.25
N PRO A 194 9.88 24.64 38.90
CA PRO A 194 8.57 24.58 38.25
C PRO A 194 8.11 26.00 37.85
N ASP A 195 8.89 26.65 36.98
CA ASP A 195 8.61 27.98 36.48
C ASP A 195 7.70 27.96 35.23
N GLU A 196 7.23 29.13 34.83
CA GLU A 196 6.35 29.32 33.69
C GLU A 196 6.99 28.83 32.39
N ALA A 197 8.31 28.92 32.25
CA ALA A 197 9.01 28.54 31.04
C ALA A 197 8.97 27.00 30.79
N HIS A 198 9.28 26.21 31.84
CA HIS A 198 9.22 24.77 31.78
C HIS A 198 7.80 24.22 31.60
N LEU A 199 6.82 24.81 32.34
CA LEU A 199 5.40 24.46 32.22
C LEU A 199 4.87 24.78 30.81
N LYS A 200 5.25 25.94 30.26
CA LYS A 200 4.90 26.33 28.89
C LYS A 200 5.49 25.41 27.87
N SER A 201 6.76 24.99 27.99
CA SER A 201 7.39 24.02 27.12
C SER A 201 6.62 22.66 27.14
N ILE A 202 6.26 22.16 28.33
CA ILE A 202 5.46 20.92 28.45
C ILE A 202 4.10 21.07 27.76
N LEU A 203 3.43 22.22 27.93
CA LEU A 203 2.13 22.49 27.31
C LEU A 203 2.25 22.56 25.79
N GLU A 204 3.27 23.22 25.25
CA GLU A 204 3.53 23.32 23.81
C GLU A 204 3.76 21.93 23.19
N GLU A 205 4.58 21.09 23.81
CA GLU A 205 4.83 19.72 23.32
C GLU A 205 3.56 18.84 23.43
N THR A 206 2.74 19.02 24.46
CA THR A 206 1.46 18.31 24.58
C THR A 206 0.50 18.72 23.46
N GLN A 207 0.47 20.01 23.08
CA GLN A 207 -0.34 20.51 21.95
C GLN A 207 0.18 19.99 20.60
N ILE A 208 1.50 19.83 20.45
CA ILE A 208 2.10 19.20 19.26
C ILE A 208 1.65 17.75 19.15
N LEU A 209 1.70 16.98 20.25
CA LEU A 209 1.21 15.59 20.28
C LEU A 209 -0.28 15.48 19.94
N ALA A 210 -1.12 16.34 20.51
CA ALA A 210 -2.56 16.35 20.23
C ALA A 210 -2.82 16.59 18.73
N ARG A 211 -2.16 17.58 18.14
CA ARG A 211 -2.27 17.87 16.70
C ARG A 211 -1.78 16.70 15.86
N LEU A 212 -0.67 16.06 16.21
CA LEU A 212 -0.14 14.92 15.49
C LEU A 212 -1.12 13.72 15.48
N VAL A 213 -1.79 13.47 16.61
CA VAL A 213 -2.81 12.41 16.71
C VAL A 213 -4.02 12.72 15.82
N ASP A 214 -4.50 13.98 15.79
CA ASP A 214 -5.62 14.39 14.94
C ASP A 214 -5.26 14.34 13.45
N ASP A 215 -4.02 14.72 13.10
CA ASP A 215 -3.47 14.64 11.75
C ASP A 215 -3.41 13.19 11.27
N LEU A 216 -2.89 12.29 12.10
CA LEU A 216 -2.82 10.85 11.80
C LEU A 216 -4.21 10.23 11.64
N ARG A 217 -5.17 10.63 12.48
CA ARG A 217 -6.57 10.18 12.37
C ARG A 217 -7.18 10.64 11.05
N THR A 218 -6.99 11.91 10.69
CA THR A 218 -7.52 12.48 9.44
C THR A 218 -6.91 11.76 8.23
N LEU A 219 -5.60 11.54 8.24
CA LEU A 219 -4.89 10.82 7.19
C LEU A 219 -5.40 9.38 7.05
N ALA A 220 -5.53 8.64 8.15
CA ALA A 220 -6.01 7.26 8.14
C ALA A 220 -7.45 7.14 7.60
N LEU A 221 -8.34 8.08 7.95
CA LEU A 221 -9.70 8.12 7.43
C LEU A 221 -9.73 8.46 5.93
N ALA A 222 -8.89 9.39 5.50
CA ALA A 222 -8.82 9.78 4.10
C ALA A 222 -8.28 8.64 3.21
N GLU A 223 -7.23 7.97 3.63
CA GLU A 223 -6.62 6.86 2.89
C GLU A 223 -7.49 5.61 2.79
N SER A 224 -8.26 5.33 3.85
CA SER A 224 -9.21 4.22 3.85
C SER A 224 -10.49 4.52 3.04
N GLY A 225 -10.66 5.74 2.52
CA GLY A 225 -11.89 6.19 1.90
C GLY A 225 -13.08 6.29 2.87
N ALA A 226 -12.81 6.21 4.19
CA ALA A 226 -13.81 6.29 5.23
C ALA A 226 -14.09 7.73 5.71
N LEU A 227 -13.40 8.72 5.14
CA LEU A 227 -13.60 10.12 5.47
C LEU A 227 -15.00 10.56 5.01
N GLN A 228 -15.87 10.83 5.95
CA GLN A 228 -17.19 11.40 5.68
C GLN A 228 -17.09 12.92 5.68
N LEU A 229 -17.37 13.55 4.55
CA LEU A 229 -17.44 15.00 4.42
C LEU A 229 -18.85 15.49 4.76
N ARG A 230 -18.93 16.54 5.58
CA ARG A 230 -20.16 17.26 5.89
C ARG A 230 -20.28 18.45 4.95
N LYS A 231 -20.63 18.16 3.69
CA LYS A 231 -20.75 19.20 2.68
C LYS A 231 -21.97 20.08 2.90
N GLU A 232 -21.77 21.38 2.87
CA GLU A 232 -22.84 22.39 2.93
C GLU A 232 -22.53 23.56 1.99
N PRO A 233 -23.57 24.31 1.56
CA PRO A 233 -23.37 25.51 0.74
C PRO A 233 -22.54 26.54 1.51
N THR A 234 -21.33 26.78 1.07
CA THR A 234 -20.34 27.62 1.75
C THR A 234 -19.86 28.74 0.83
N ASP A 235 -19.86 29.95 1.32
CA ASP A 235 -19.23 31.09 0.67
C ASP A 235 -17.70 31.01 0.86
N LEU A 236 -17.00 30.75 -0.25
CA LEU A 236 -15.55 30.59 -0.21
C LEU A 236 -14.82 31.87 0.20
N THR A 237 -15.38 33.04 -0.13
CA THR A 237 -14.79 34.35 0.24
C THR A 237 -14.78 34.54 1.73
N VAL A 238 -15.91 34.21 2.37
CA VAL A 238 -16.05 34.30 3.83
C VAL A 238 -15.11 33.33 4.51
N LEU A 239 -15.06 32.07 4.03
CA LEU A 239 -14.20 31.04 4.60
C LEU A 239 -12.70 31.40 4.53
N ILE A 240 -12.25 31.93 3.38
CA ILE A 240 -10.86 32.40 3.22
C ILE A 240 -10.62 33.62 4.14
N GLY A 241 -11.54 34.58 4.16
CA GLY A 241 -11.43 35.78 4.99
C GLY A 241 -11.28 35.47 6.47
N GLU A 242 -12.14 34.58 7.01
CA GLU A 242 -12.07 34.13 8.40
C GLU A 242 -10.75 33.40 8.69
N THR A 243 -10.34 32.51 7.79
CA THR A 243 -9.12 31.73 7.97
C THR A 243 -7.88 32.64 7.99
N VAL A 244 -7.74 33.53 6.99
CA VAL A 244 -6.63 34.49 6.93
C VAL A 244 -6.62 35.40 8.15
N SER A 245 -7.79 35.87 8.61
CA SER A 245 -7.90 36.72 9.79
C SER A 245 -7.38 36.05 11.06
N ALA A 246 -7.59 34.74 11.20
CA ALA A 246 -7.07 33.98 12.33
C ALA A 246 -5.53 33.92 12.39
N PHE A 247 -4.85 34.07 11.26
CA PHE A 247 -3.38 34.04 11.18
C PHE A 247 -2.71 35.41 11.18
N ARG A 248 -3.46 36.54 11.14
CA ARG A 248 -2.89 37.89 11.08
C ARG A 248 -1.92 38.18 12.22
N ALA A 249 -2.31 37.89 13.45
CA ALA A 249 -1.46 38.14 14.62
C ALA A 249 -0.15 37.33 14.54
N GLN A 250 -0.20 36.10 14.03
CA GLN A 250 0.99 35.25 13.84
C GLN A 250 1.89 35.78 12.73
N ALA A 251 1.30 36.24 11.62
CA ALA A 251 2.03 36.84 10.50
C ALA A 251 2.73 38.15 10.94
N GLU A 252 2.02 39.02 11.68
CA GLU A 252 2.59 40.25 12.24
C GLU A 252 3.76 39.97 13.19
N ALA A 253 3.61 38.96 14.07
CA ALA A 253 4.69 38.55 14.98
C ALA A 253 5.92 38.02 14.24
N ALA A 254 5.69 37.33 13.10
CA ALA A 254 6.75 36.86 12.20
C ALA A 254 7.35 37.98 11.32
N GLY A 255 6.71 39.16 11.25
CA GLY A 255 7.08 40.24 10.35
C GLY A 255 6.78 39.95 8.87
N VAL A 256 5.74 39.17 8.61
CA VAL A 256 5.32 38.77 7.25
C VAL A 256 4.00 39.44 6.91
N LYS A 257 3.88 39.97 5.70
CA LYS A 257 2.60 40.54 5.21
C LYS A 257 1.70 39.39 4.75
N LEU A 258 0.46 39.36 5.27
CA LEU A 258 -0.54 38.38 4.89
C LEU A 258 -1.77 39.08 4.32
N ASP A 259 -1.96 38.96 3.00
CA ASP A 259 -2.99 39.66 2.26
C ASP A 259 -3.91 38.69 1.50
N ILE A 260 -5.15 39.14 1.27
CA ILE A 260 -6.14 38.42 0.45
C ILE A 260 -6.22 39.12 -0.92
N GLN A 261 -6.03 38.36 -1.99
CA GLN A 261 -6.27 38.79 -3.36
C GLN A 261 -7.52 38.05 -3.87
N ALA A 262 -8.66 38.70 -3.77
CA ALA A 262 -9.93 38.14 -4.25
C ALA A 262 -10.32 38.80 -5.57
N GLU A 263 -10.55 38.03 -6.62
CA GLU A 263 -11.27 38.50 -7.78
C GLU A 263 -12.78 38.60 -7.50
N SER A 264 -13.48 39.39 -8.32
CA SER A 264 -14.90 39.70 -8.10
C SER A 264 -15.78 38.48 -8.21
N GLY A 265 -16.51 38.15 -7.14
CA GLY A 265 -17.51 37.09 -7.08
C GLY A 265 -17.61 36.51 -5.68
N GLN A 266 -18.75 35.92 -5.34
CA GLN A 266 -18.99 35.17 -4.12
C GLN A 266 -19.35 33.75 -4.51
N PRO A 267 -18.34 32.88 -4.80
CA PRO A 267 -18.62 31.52 -5.21
C PRO A 267 -19.19 30.72 -4.03
N LEU A 268 -20.44 30.27 -4.19
CA LEU A 268 -21.06 29.35 -3.27
C LEU A 268 -20.72 27.93 -3.73
N LEU A 269 -19.98 27.19 -2.90
CA LEU A 269 -19.58 25.82 -3.17
C LEU A 269 -20.20 24.86 -2.17
N ASN A 270 -20.55 23.66 -2.62
CA ASN A 270 -20.98 22.59 -1.72
C ASN A 270 -19.76 21.81 -1.20
N LEU A 271 -19.22 22.24 -0.07
CA LEU A 271 -17.99 21.70 0.52
C LEU A 271 -18.10 21.60 2.06
N ASP A 272 -17.19 20.85 2.64
CA ASP A 272 -17.05 20.78 4.10
C ASP A 272 -16.18 21.95 4.59
N PRO A 273 -16.76 22.98 5.22
CA PRO A 273 -16.03 24.20 5.58
C PRO A 273 -14.92 23.95 6.61
N GLU A 274 -15.10 23.01 7.52
CA GLU A 274 -14.08 22.68 8.52
C GLU A 274 -12.85 22.03 7.84
N ARG A 275 -13.08 21.14 6.88
CA ARG A 275 -11.99 20.48 6.17
C ARG A 275 -11.25 21.41 5.21
N ILE A 276 -11.96 22.29 4.51
CA ILE A 276 -11.30 23.31 3.68
C ILE A 276 -10.57 24.35 4.55
N ARG A 277 -11.11 24.75 5.69
CA ARG A 277 -10.39 25.57 6.67
C ARG A 277 -9.10 24.88 7.13
N GLN A 278 -9.13 23.57 7.39
CA GLN A 278 -7.94 22.78 7.73
C GLN A 278 -6.91 22.79 6.59
N VAL A 279 -7.35 22.65 5.34
CA VAL A 279 -6.46 22.76 4.16
C VAL A 279 -5.79 24.12 4.12
N LEU A 280 -6.57 25.21 4.16
CA LEU A 280 -6.04 26.59 4.12
C LEU A 280 -5.08 26.85 5.28
N SER A 281 -5.42 26.42 6.49
CA SER A 281 -4.57 26.56 7.67
C SER A 281 -3.22 25.85 7.49
N ASN A 282 -3.22 24.63 6.97
CA ASN A 282 -2.00 23.89 6.68
C ASN A 282 -1.10 24.61 5.66
N LEU A 283 -1.70 25.21 4.63
CA LEU A 283 -0.96 25.96 3.61
C LEU A 283 -0.42 27.26 4.17
N ILE A 284 -1.22 28.03 4.92
CA ILE A 284 -0.80 29.32 5.52
C ILE A 284 0.32 29.09 6.55
N VAL A 285 0.18 28.07 7.42
CA VAL A 285 1.23 27.73 8.40
C VAL A 285 2.53 27.34 7.69
N ASN A 286 2.42 26.59 6.59
CA ASN A 286 3.59 26.23 5.80
C ASN A 286 4.23 27.48 5.15
N ALA A 287 3.44 28.35 4.55
CA ALA A 287 3.91 29.60 3.97
C ALA A 287 4.60 30.50 5.01
N LEU A 288 3.98 30.70 6.19
CA LEU A 288 4.56 31.47 7.30
C LEU A 288 5.91 30.94 7.79
N ARG A 289 6.08 29.62 7.76
CA ARG A 289 7.32 28.97 8.18
C ARG A 289 8.50 29.26 7.26
N TYR A 290 8.25 29.28 5.95
CA TYR A 290 9.31 29.40 4.95
C TYR A 290 9.46 30.80 4.36
N THR A 291 8.59 31.73 4.74
CA THR A 291 8.71 33.14 4.36
C THR A 291 9.59 33.87 5.36
N PRO A 292 10.68 34.49 4.91
CA PRO A 292 11.54 35.29 5.79
C PRO A 292 10.81 36.56 6.25
N ARG A 293 11.38 37.21 7.26
CA ARG A 293 10.92 38.52 7.73
C ARG A 293 10.89 39.51 6.57
N ASP A 294 9.91 40.40 6.53
CA ASP A 294 9.61 41.36 5.46
C ASP A 294 9.12 40.72 4.14
N GLY A 295 8.89 39.40 4.12
CA GLY A 295 8.23 38.71 3.01
C GLY A 295 6.72 38.90 3.00
N SER A 296 6.08 38.32 1.98
CA SER A 296 4.62 38.40 1.79
C SER A 296 4.01 37.03 1.50
N ILE A 297 2.77 36.85 1.93
CA ILE A 297 1.92 35.71 1.60
C ILE A 297 0.62 36.24 1.05
N HIS A 298 0.22 35.77 -0.12
CA HIS A 298 -1.03 36.13 -0.78
C HIS A 298 -1.94 34.91 -0.86
N VAL A 299 -3.16 35.04 -0.33
CA VAL A 299 -4.21 34.02 -0.45
C VAL A 299 -5.26 34.55 -1.41
N GLY A 300 -5.41 33.90 -2.53
CA GLY A 300 -6.33 34.31 -3.57
C GLY A 300 -7.33 33.23 -3.98
N TYR A 301 -8.39 33.62 -4.69
CA TYR A 301 -9.22 32.68 -5.41
C TYR A 301 -9.72 33.28 -6.73
N ASN A 302 -9.89 32.41 -7.73
CA ASN A 302 -10.39 32.74 -9.07
C ASN A 302 -11.41 31.71 -9.50
N LEU A 303 -12.35 32.10 -10.36
CA LEU A 303 -13.25 31.20 -11.06
C LEU A 303 -12.65 30.84 -12.43
N VAL A 304 -12.29 29.58 -12.60
CA VAL A 304 -11.66 29.08 -13.82
C VAL A 304 -12.60 28.12 -14.55
N ALA A 305 -12.67 28.24 -15.89
CA ALA A 305 -13.33 27.22 -16.70
C ALA A 305 -12.39 26.00 -16.82
N SER A 306 -12.90 24.82 -16.47
CA SER A 306 -12.23 23.53 -16.67
C SER A 306 -12.97 22.72 -17.72
N ASP A 307 -12.31 21.71 -18.30
CA ASP A 307 -12.92 20.80 -19.29
C ASP A 307 -14.19 20.10 -18.76
N ASP A 308 -14.27 19.89 -17.42
CA ASP A 308 -15.40 19.26 -16.72
C ASP A 308 -16.41 20.27 -16.13
N GLY A 309 -16.26 21.57 -16.41
CA GLY A 309 -17.16 22.61 -15.88
C GLY A 309 -16.42 23.80 -15.26
N LYS A 310 -17.13 24.59 -14.45
CA LYS A 310 -16.51 25.70 -13.70
C LYS A 310 -15.89 25.17 -12.41
N CYS A 311 -14.68 25.62 -12.10
CA CYS A 311 -13.96 25.32 -10.86
C CYS A 311 -13.61 26.60 -10.12
N ALA A 312 -13.57 26.55 -8.80
CA ALA A 312 -12.92 27.58 -7.99
C ALA A 312 -11.46 27.19 -7.80
N GLU A 313 -10.55 28.04 -8.17
CA GLU A 313 -9.12 27.90 -7.94
C GLU A 313 -8.73 28.76 -6.75
N VAL A 314 -8.16 28.14 -5.73
CA VAL A 314 -7.62 28.85 -4.55
C VAL A 314 -6.10 28.76 -4.61
N THR A 315 -5.43 29.87 -4.45
CA THR A 315 -3.97 29.99 -4.45
C THR A 315 -3.45 30.49 -3.11
N VAL A 316 -2.37 29.87 -2.64
CA VAL A 316 -1.57 30.38 -1.53
C VAL A 316 -0.16 30.55 -2.08
N GLU A 317 0.27 31.81 -2.20
CA GLU A 317 1.56 32.21 -2.75
C GLU A 317 2.41 32.82 -1.65
N ASP A 318 3.64 32.37 -1.47
CA ASP A 318 4.63 32.93 -0.56
C ASP A 318 5.86 33.42 -1.29
N SER A 319 6.51 34.46 -0.74
CA SER A 319 7.80 34.99 -1.21
C SER A 319 9.00 34.36 -0.47
N GLY A 320 8.86 33.11 -0.10
CA GLY A 320 9.87 32.37 0.68
C GLY A 320 11.07 31.92 -0.10
N VAL A 321 11.86 31.06 0.53
CA VAL A 321 13.11 30.52 -0.04
C VAL A 321 12.91 29.67 -1.30
N GLY A 322 11.66 29.24 -1.56
CA GLY A 322 11.33 28.35 -2.67
C GLY A 322 11.81 26.91 -2.44
N ILE A 323 11.51 26.06 -3.41
CA ILE A 323 11.74 24.62 -3.35
C ILE A 323 12.55 24.20 -4.58
N THR A 324 13.55 23.36 -4.37
CA THR A 324 14.39 22.84 -5.46
C THR A 324 13.62 21.81 -6.30
N PRO A 325 13.91 21.67 -7.61
CA PRO A 325 13.14 20.77 -8.51
C PRO A 325 13.20 19.30 -8.12
N ASP A 326 14.24 18.87 -7.44
CA ASP A 326 14.40 17.51 -6.91
C ASP A 326 13.49 17.22 -5.70
N VAL A 327 13.18 18.24 -4.92
CA VAL A 327 12.33 18.17 -3.72
C VAL A 327 10.85 18.34 -4.05
N LEU A 328 10.52 19.20 -5.01
CA LEU A 328 9.16 19.59 -5.35
C LEU A 328 8.19 18.40 -5.56
N PRO A 329 8.56 17.29 -6.25
CA PRO A 329 7.68 16.14 -6.41
C PRO A 329 7.35 15.41 -5.08
N HIS A 330 8.13 15.64 -4.04
CA HIS A 330 8.07 14.90 -2.78
C HIS A 330 7.38 15.66 -1.64
N ILE A 331 7.05 16.95 -1.81
CA ILE A 331 6.47 17.78 -0.73
C ILE A 331 5.11 17.30 -0.22
N PHE A 332 4.37 16.55 -1.03
CA PHE A 332 3.11 15.93 -0.66
C PHE A 332 3.27 14.51 -0.08
N ASN A 333 4.51 14.00 0.05
CA ASN A 333 4.78 12.73 0.70
C ASN A 333 4.69 12.90 2.22
N ARG A 334 4.22 11.86 2.91
CA ARG A 334 4.08 11.84 4.36
C ARG A 334 5.44 12.00 5.04
N PHE A 335 5.47 12.76 6.14
CA PHE A 335 6.66 13.00 6.95
C PHE A 335 7.86 13.60 6.19
N TYR A 336 7.62 14.04 4.95
CA TYR A 336 8.67 14.71 4.21
C TYR A 336 8.95 16.08 4.83
N LYS A 337 10.21 16.30 5.22
CA LYS A 337 10.68 17.52 5.85
C LYS A 337 12.01 17.96 5.25
N SER A 338 12.23 19.25 5.13
CA SER A 338 13.58 19.80 5.01
C SER A 338 14.36 19.54 6.30
N ARG A 339 15.68 19.37 6.21
CA ARG A 339 16.54 19.07 7.37
C ARG A 339 16.42 20.07 8.53
N ASP A 340 16.01 21.29 8.23
CA ASP A 340 15.91 22.38 9.22
C ASP A 340 14.45 22.71 9.61
N SER A 341 13.45 21.86 9.26
CA SER A 341 12.06 22.16 9.51
C SER A 341 11.52 21.51 10.78
N SER A 342 10.83 22.30 11.63
CA SER A 342 10.24 21.86 12.91
C SER A 342 8.82 21.30 12.81
N GLY A 343 8.26 21.04 11.60
CA GLY A 343 6.89 20.55 11.43
C GLY A 343 6.75 19.03 11.47
N THR A 344 5.51 18.53 11.53
CA THR A 344 5.19 17.10 11.51
C THR A 344 5.39 16.45 10.11
N GLY A 345 5.45 17.24 9.03
CA GLY A 345 5.48 16.73 7.66
C GLY A 345 4.16 16.11 7.21
N LEU A 346 3.06 16.33 7.93
CA LEU A 346 1.73 15.80 7.61
C LEU A 346 0.79 16.84 7.00
N GLY A 347 1.04 18.15 7.17
CA GLY A 347 0.12 19.19 6.73
C GLY A 347 -0.19 19.18 5.23
N LEU A 348 0.83 19.10 4.36
CA LEU A 348 0.64 19.05 2.90
C LEU A 348 0.00 17.72 2.42
N PRO A 349 0.41 16.53 2.88
CA PRO A 349 -0.29 15.28 2.62
C PRO A 349 -1.78 15.33 3.00
N ILE A 350 -2.10 15.86 4.19
CA ILE A 350 -3.50 16.01 4.63
C ILE A 350 -4.26 16.97 3.72
N ALA A 351 -3.67 18.13 3.39
CA ALA A 351 -4.27 19.08 2.47
C ALA A 351 -4.62 18.41 1.13
N ARG A 352 -3.70 17.62 0.57
CA ARG A 352 -3.92 16.87 -0.66
C ARG A 352 -5.10 15.90 -0.53
N HIS A 353 -5.11 15.05 0.49
CA HIS A 353 -6.20 14.08 0.66
C HIS A 353 -7.56 14.73 0.90
N LEU A 354 -7.61 15.84 1.64
CA LEU A 354 -8.85 16.57 1.87
C LEU A 354 -9.37 17.22 0.59
N VAL A 355 -8.50 17.78 -0.24
CA VAL A 355 -8.86 18.34 -1.55
C VAL A 355 -9.33 17.22 -2.49
N GLU A 356 -8.62 16.11 -2.58
CA GLU A 356 -9.01 14.93 -3.38
C GLU A 356 -10.37 14.36 -2.92
N ALA A 357 -10.66 14.34 -1.60
CA ALA A 357 -11.96 13.92 -1.07
C ALA A 357 -13.11 14.86 -1.50
N HIS A 358 -12.81 16.14 -1.79
CA HIS A 358 -13.74 17.10 -2.38
C HIS A 358 -13.83 17.00 -3.91
N ALA A 359 -13.20 15.98 -4.52
CA ALA A 359 -13.06 15.83 -5.98
C ALA A 359 -12.27 16.98 -6.63
N GLY A 360 -11.41 17.63 -5.87
CA GLY A 360 -10.51 18.68 -6.32
C GLY A 360 -9.11 18.16 -6.63
N THR A 361 -8.23 19.07 -7.06
CA THR A 361 -6.81 18.79 -7.28
C THR A 361 -5.94 19.82 -6.55
N ILE A 362 -4.72 19.42 -6.16
CA ILE A 362 -3.73 20.30 -5.58
C ILE A 362 -2.42 20.19 -6.34
N ALA A 363 -1.80 21.31 -6.62
CA ALA A 363 -0.51 21.39 -7.29
C ALA A 363 0.39 22.44 -6.62
N ALA A 364 1.69 22.32 -6.80
CA ALA A 364 2.67 23.26 -6.30
C ALA A 364 3.62 23.68 -7.40
N GLU A 365 3.89 24.97 -7.50
CA GLU A 365 4.87 25.57 -8.37
C GLU A 365 5.86 26.34 -7.51
N SER A 366 7.15 26.09 -7.69
CA SER A 366 8.20 26.75 -6.90
C SER A 366 9.52 26.74 -7.62
N SER A 367 10.33 27.73 -7.34
CA SER A 367 11.74 27.76 -7.74
C SER A 367 12.58 28.40 -6.64
N PRO A 368 13.83 27.98 -6.45
CA PRO A 368 14.70 28.53 -5.42
C PRO A 368 14.81 30.04 -5.50
N GLY A 369 14.56 30.72 -4.37
CA GLY A 369 14.61 32.18 -4.26
C GLY A 369 13.39 32.97 -4.75
N ASN A 370 12.40 32.30 -5.35
CA ASN A 370 11.19 32.94 -5.89
C ASN A 370 9.90 32.55 -5.14
N GLY A 371 10.02 31.91 -3.99
CA GLY A 371 8.87 31.48 -3.21
C GLY A 371 8.17 30.23 -3.77
N THR A 372 6.97 29.99 -3.24
CA THR A 372 6.14 28.83 -3.60
C THR A 372 4.70 29.24 -3.79
N THR A 373 4.07 28.72 -4.84
CA THR A 373 2.63 28.86 -5.10
C THR A 373 1.99 27.48 -4.98
N ILE A 374 1.06 27.33 -4.05
CA ILE A 374 0.22 26.13 -3.96
C ILE A 374 -1.18 26.48 -4.48
N ARG A 375 -1.63 25.70 -5.45
CA ARG A 375 -2.89 25.88 -6.16
C ARG A 375 -3.83 24.72 -5.85
N ILE A 376 -5.05 25.03 -5.47
CA ILE A 376 -6.13 24.08 -5.20
C ILE A 376 -7.26 24.36 -6.18
N THR A 377 -7.77 23.33 -6.85
CA THR A 377 -8.99 23.45 -7.65
C THR A 377 -10.12 22.68 -6.99
N LEU A 378 -11.28 23.31 -6.86
CA LEU A 378 -12.49 22.73 -6.29
C LEU A 378 -13.61 22.81 -7.33
N PRO A 379 -14.31 21.71 -7.67
CA PRO A 379 -15.39 21.75 -8.65
C PRO A 379 -16.58 22.54 -8.11
N LEU A 380 -17.12 23.45 -8.93
CA LEU A 380 -18.42 24.03 -8.67
C LEU A 380 -19.48 22.99 -9.05
N GLN A 381 -20.01 22.27 -8.06
CA GLN A 381 -21.17 21.42 -8.28
C GLN A 381 -22.37 22.33 -8.58
N GLN A 382 -23.00 22.10 -9.74
CA GLN A 382 -24.26 22.73 -10.12
C GLN A 382 -25.40 22.23 -9.22
#